data_26dbb9d5ab5659c6b22bb75e274bc216
#
_entry.id   26dbb9d5ab5659c6b22bb75e274bc216
#
_cell.length_a   1.000
_cell.length_b   1.000
_cell.length_c   1.000
_cell.angle_alpha   90.00
_cell.angle_beta   90.00
_cell.angle_gamma   90.00
#
_symmetry.space_group_name_H-M   'P 1'
#
loop_
_entity.id
_entity.type
_entity.pdbx_description
1 polymer ?
#
loop_
_entity_poly.entity_id
_entity_poly.type
_entity_poly.pdbx_seq_one_letter_code
_entity_poly.pdbx_strand_id
1 'polypeptide(L)' 'MSKLFNNYISLKSQDSNKFYLFKSGIFYIFLDDDARAMSQQFGFKLSNLNNSVVKCGFPTNSLDKYIEKFKVAGYSVHI' A
#
# COMPACT_ATOMS: atom_id res chain seq x y z
N MET A 1 15.06 9.48 -7.45
CA MET A 1 13.89 8.60 -7.35
C MET A 1 13.84 7.94 -5.99
N SER A 2 12.65 7.71 -5.48
CA SER A 2 12.45 7.05 -4.22
C SER A 2 12.85 5.59 -4.31
N LYS A 3 13.69 5.14 -3.39
CA LYS A 3 14.05 3.72 -3.27
C LYS A 3 12.82 2.86 -3.02
N LEU A 4 11.89 3.37 -2.24
CA LEU A 4 10.64 2.70 -1.92
C LEU A 4 9.79 2.49 -3.17
N PHE A 5 9.66 3.52 -3.99
CA PHE A 5 8.91 3.43 -5.24
C PHE A 5 9.55 2.46 -6.22
N ASN A 6 10.87 2.46 -6.30
CA ASN A 6 11.60 1.50 -7.17
C ASN A 6 11.36 0.06 -6.73
N ASN A 7 11.34 -0.20 -5.42
CA ASN A 7 11.00 -1.52 -4.89
C ASN A 7 9.57 -1.91 -5.27
N TYR A 8 8.64 -0.98 -5.17
CA TYR A 8 7.25 -1.21 -5.55
C TYR A 8 7.13 -1.61 -7.03
N ILE A 9 7.77 -0.85 -7.91
CA ILE A 9 7.74 -1.13 -9.35
C ILE A 9 8.30 -2.53 -9.63
N SER A 10 9.42 -2.87 -9.00
CA SER A 10 10.05 -4.18 -9.17
C SER A 10 9.11 -5.31 -8.74
N LEU A 11 8.46 -5.18 -7.59
CA LEU A 11 7.54 -6.19 -7.08
C LEU A 11 6.30 -6.32 -7.97
N LYS A 12 5.74 -5.20 -8.42
CA LYS A 12 4.58 -5.22 -9.31
C LYS A 12 4.90 -5.86 -10.65
N SER A 13 6.13 -5.73 -11.14
CA SER A 13 6.52 -6.38 -12.39
C SER A 13 6.63 -7.89 -12.24
N GLN A 14 6.89 -8.39 -11.04
CA GLN A 14 6.95 -9.82 -10.76
C GLN A 14 5.57 -10.43 -10.56
N ASP A 15 4.68 -9.72 -9.87
CA ASP A 15 3.31 -10.18 -9.64
C ASP A 15 2.39 -8.97 -9.49
N SER A 16 1.70 -8.62 -10.56
CA SER A 16 0.81 -7.46 -10.59
C SER A 16 -0.52 -7.69 -9.88
N ASN A 17 -0.82 -8.95 -9.50
CA ASN A 17 -2.08 -9.29 -8.83
C ASN A 17 -2.05 -9.08 -7.32
N LYS A 18 -0.88 -8.83 -6.76
CA LYS A 18 -0.71 -8.57 -5.33
C LYS A 18 -0.63 -7.08 -5.08
N PHE A 19 -1.05 -6.70 -3.87
CA PHE A 19 -0.88 -5.35 -3.35
C PHE A 19 0.28 -5.37 -2.36
N TYR A 20 1.10 -4.34 -2.38
CA TYR A 20 2.35 -4.32 -1.60
C TYR A 20 2.31 -3.21 -0.55
N LEU A 21 2.46 -3.62 0.72
CA LEU A 21 2.57 -2.71 1.86
C LEU A 21 4.03 -2.52 2.23
N PHE A 22 4.39 -1.28 2.52
CA PHE A 22 5.75 -0.94 2.94
C PHE A 22 5.70 -0.26 4.30
N LYS A 23 6.59 -0.66 5.19
CA LYS A 23 6.71 0.01 6.48
C LYS A 23 7.51 1.30 6.30
N SER A 24 6.90 2.41 6.71
CA SER A 24 7.51 3.74 6.63
C SER A 24 7.31 4.43 7.97
N GLY A 25 8.34 4.41 8.82
CA GLY A 25 8.24 4.95 10.16
C GLY A 25 7.21 4.18 10.98
N ILE A 26 6.21 4.89 11.47
CA ILE A 26 5.13 4.30 12.28
C ILE A 26 3.90 3.93 11.45
N PHE A 27 4.04 3.92 10.11
CA PHE A 27 2.94 3.60 9.21
C PHE A 27 3.29 2.44 8.28
N TYR A 28 2.25 1.70 7.84
CA TYR A 28 2.31 0.87 6.66
C TYR A 28 1.61 1.61 5.53
N ILE A 29 2.23 1.65 4.36
CA ILE A 29 1.70 2.42 3.23
C ILE A 29 1.62 1.60 1.96
N PHE A 30 0.57 1.85 1.18
CA PHE A 30 0.47 1.46 -0.22
C PHE A 30 0.96 2.62 -1.09
N LEU A 31 1.46 2.29 -2.27
CA LEU A 31 2.02 3.27 -3.20
C LEU A 31 1.26 3.26 -4.52
N ASP A 32 1.19 4.41 -5.15
CA ASP A 32 0.76 4.63 -6.53
C ASP A 32 -0.59 3.95 -6.83
N ASP A 33 -0.65 3.07 -7.81
CA ASP A 33 -1.92 2.42 -8.20
C ASP A 33 -2.51 1.59 -7.07
N ASP A 34 -1.68 0.94 -6.26
CA ASP A 34 -2.16 0.22 -5.08
C ASP A 34 -2.82 1.19 -4.09
N ALA A 35 -2.22 2.35 -3.89
CA ALA A 35 -2.78 3.37 -3.00
C ALA A 35 -4.12 3.88 -3.51
N ARG A 36 -4.23 4.12 -4.81
CA ARG A 36 -5.50 4.58 -5.41
C ARG A 36 -6.60 3.54 -5.22
N ALA A 37 -6.29 2.28 -5.49
CA ALA A 37 -7.27 1.18 -5.36
C ALA A 37 -7.70 1.00 -3.91
N MET A 38 -6.76 0.99 -2.97
CA MET A 38 -7.05 0.77 -1.56
C MET A 38 -7.77 1.96 -0.93
N SER A 39 -7.44 3.17 -1.37
CA SER A 39 -8.17 4.37 -0.96
C SER A 39 -9.63 4.28 -1.36
N GLN A 40 -9.90 3.85 -2.59
CA GLN A 40 -11.25 3.73 -3.10
C GLN A 40 -12.04 2.65 -2.35
N GLN A 41 -11.42 1.51 -2.07
CA GLN A 41 -12.11 0.38 -1.45
C GLN A 41 -12.29 0.51 0.06
N PHE A 42 -11.32 1.11 0.75
CA PHE A 42 -11.32 1.14 2.21
C PHE A 42 -11.37 2.54 2.81
N GLY A 43 -11.38 3.57 1.95
CA GLY A 43 -11.52 4.94 2.42
C GLY A 43 -10.24 5.56 2.99
N PHE A 44 -9.08 4.98 2.73
CA PHE A 44 -7.83 5.57 3.17
C PHE A 44 -7.60 6.91 2.46
N LYS A 45 -7.12 7.90 3.20
CA LYS A 45 -6.84 9.21 2.64
C LYS A 45 -5.57 9.16 1.81
N LEU A 46 -5.67 9.58 0.54
CA LEU A 46 -4.51 9.71 -0.33
C LEU A 46 -3.72 10.96 0.04
N SER A 47 -2.40 10.82 0.02
CA SER A 47 -1.48 11.94 0.16
C SER A 47 -0.29 11.71 -0.78
N ASN A 48 0.63 12.67 -0.83
CA ASN A 48 1.76 12.56 -1.74
C ASN A 48 2.98 12.00 -1.02
N LEU A 49 3.59 10.97 -1.62
CA LEU A 49 4.92 10.52 -1.20
C LEU A 49 5.96 11.51 -1.75
N ASN A 50 5.77 11.89 -3.00
CA ASN A 50 6.56 12.94 -3.67
C ASN A 50 5.69 13.56 -4.76
N ASN A 51 6.28 14.32 -5.69
CA ASN A 51 5.53 15.05 -6.71
C ASN A 51 4.77 14.14 -7.69
N SER A 52 5.16 12.88 -7.83
CA SER A 52 4.60 11.98 -8.83
C SER A 52 3.89 10.76 -8.25
N VAL A 53 4.10 10.44 -6.97
CA VAL A 53 3.64 9.17 -6.38
C VAL A 53 2.74 9.47 -5.20
N VAL A 54 1.53 8.92 -5.23
CA VAL A 54 0.60 9.00 -4.11
C VAL A 54 0.80 7.81 -3.17
N LYS A 55 0.37 7.98 -1.94
CA LYS A 55 0.40 6.93 -0.92
C LYS A 55 -0.85 7.00 -0.07
N CYS A 56 -1.16 5.88 0.59
CA CYS A 56 -2.15 5.83 1.67
C CYS A 56 -1.79 4.68 2.60
N GLY A 57 -2.35 4.68 3.79
CA GLY A 57 -2.05 3.59 4.70
C GLY A 57 -2.62 3.80 6.10
N PHE A 58 -1.99 3.17 7.07
CA PHE A 58 -2.49 3.12 8.45
C PHE A 58 -1.32 2.94 9.42
N PRO A 59 -1.54 3.27 10.72
CA PRO A 59 -0.49 3.08 11.72
C PRO A 59 -0.10 1.61 11.87
N THR A 60 1.17 1.36 12.18
CA THR A 60 1.69 -0.02 12.32
C THR A 60 0.95 -0.84 13.35
N ASN A 61 0.43 -0.22 14.41
CA ASN A 61 -0.30 -0.94 15.45
C ASN A 61 -1.71 -1.37 15.01
N SER A 62 -2.14 -0.99 13.81
CA SER A 62 -3.42 -1.41 13.24
C SER A 62 -3.26 -2.52 12.20
N LEU A 63 -2.06 -3.07 12.05
CA LEU A 63 -1.76 -4.04 10.99
C LEU A 63 -2.70 -5.23 11.00
N ASP A 64 -2.85 -5.89 12.15
CA ASP A 64 -3.66 -7.11 12.25
C ASP A 64 -5.11 -6.85 11.86
N LYS A 65 -5.66 -5.72 12.29
CA LYS A 65 -7.01 -5.31 11.95
C LYS A 65 -7.21 -5.18 10.45
N TYR A 66 -6.28 -4.51 9.77
CA TYR A 66 -6.42 -4.28 8.33
C TYR A 66 -6.07 -5.51 7.51
N ILE A 67 -5.10 -6.31 7.94
CA ILE A 67 -4.80 -7.58 7.25
C ILE A 67 -6.05 -8.46 7.21
N GLU A 68 -6.80 -8.53 8.31
CA GLU A 68 -8.03 -9.29 8.34
C GLU A 68 -9.08 -8.72 7.37
N LYS A 69 -9.22 -7.40 7.33
CA LYS A 69 -10.14 -6.73 6.41
C LYS A 69 -9.80 -7.00 4.95
N PHE A 70 -8.52 -6.94 4.60
CA PHE A 70 -8.07 -7.22 3.22
C PHE A 70 -8.38 -8.66 2.84
N LYS A 71 -8.12 -9.59 3.74
CA LYS A 71 -8.36 -11.01 3.56
C LYS A 71 -9.83 -11.29 3.31
N VAL A 72 -10.71 -10.75 4.15
CA VAL A 72 -12.16 -10.92 4.02
C VAL A 72 -12.65 -10.36 2.68
N ALA A 73 -12.07 -9.26 2.23
CA ALA A 73 -12.44 -8.64 0.96
C ALA A 73 -11.82 -9.33 -0.25
N GLY A 74 -10.95 -10.33 -0.05
CA GLY A 74 -10.35 -11.10 -1.14
C GLY A 74 -9.10 -10.52 -1.74
N TYR A 75 -8.43 -9.60 -1.05
CA TYR A 75 -7.19 -9.02 -1.53
C TYR A 75 -5.98 -9.82 -1.06
N SER A 76 -5.03 -10.00 -1.97
CA SER A 76 -3.73 -10.60 -1.66
C SER A 76 -2.76 -9.46 -1.37
N VAL A 77 -2.39 -9.30 -0.10
CA VAL A 77 -1.51 -8.21 0.34
C VAL A 77 -0.20 -8.79 0.85
N HIS A 78 0.89 -8.31 0.30
CA HIS A 78 2.26 -8.70 0.67
C HIS A 78 2.90 -7.57 1.48
N ILE A 79 3.56 -7.92 2.55
CA ILE A 79 4.23 -6.95 3.42
C ILE A 79 5.74 -7.01 3.23
#